data_c032d9ec7fc47b0b36fc2a2a0ea4faba
#
_entry.id   c032d9ec7fc47b0b36fc2a2a0ea4faba
#
_cell.length_a   1.000
_cell.length_b   1.000
_cell.length_c   1.000
_cell.angle_alpha   90.00
_cell.angle_beta   90.00
_cell.angle_gamma   90.00
#
_symmetry.space_group_name_H-M   'P 1'
#
loop_
_entity.id
_entity.type
_entity.pdbx_description
1 polymer ?
#
loop_
_entity_poly.entity_id
_entity_poly.type
_entity_poly.pdbx_seq_one_letter_code
_entity_poly.pdbx_strand_id
1 'polypeptide(L)'
;MVVKKTTQEPKSIKAQITRASLVVAAAAIMQEEGPSAVTYRSVAKRANTAASSTGYYFDSISDLLYEAGDYNMRSWARRAESVADEAEEMDVASCREHVVDLFLSACMPADTGTAAPHYMQLLAASESGAVTKAYRAGRIRLDAAIGRIIERVGLKDVTPRFVIALVDGAAVSAVSEGESAHRRARDLLAEWVYPVMRRDGLLAEEHGSGNGN
;
A
#
# COMPACT_ATOMS: atom_id res chain seq x y z
N MET A 1 3.93 -5.95 41.11
CA MET A 1 5.17 -5.69 40.35
C MET A 1 5.13 -6.58 39.11
N VAL A 2 4.63 -6.06 37.98
CA VAL A 2 4.51 -6.82 36.72
C VAL A 2 5.86 -6.74 36.03
N VAL A 3 6.57 -7.86 35.97
CA VAL A 3 7.83 -7.98 35.20
C VAL A 3 7.47 -7.86 33.72
N LYS A 4 7.85 -6.74 33.08
CA LYS A 4 7.80 -6.60 31.64
C LYS A 4 8.70 -7.69 31.03
N LYS A 5 8.10 -8.70 30.43
CA LYS A 5 8.81 -9.64 29.55
C LYS A 5 9.27 -8.83 28.34
N THR A 6 10.56 -8.57 28.25
CA THR A 6 11.14 -7.95 27.06
C THR A 6 10.99 -8.94 25.92
N THR A 7 10.33 -8.56 24.84
CA THR A 7 10.21 -9.36 23.61
C THR A 7 11.62 -9.73 23.16
N GLN A 8 12.05 -10.95 23.44
CA GLN A 8 13.38 -11.42 23.05
C GLN A 8 13.36 -11.75 21.56
N GLU A 9 14.25 -11.15 20.81
CA GLU A 9 14.52 -11.60 19.45
C GLU A 9 14.82 -13.10 19.42
N PRO A 10 14.22 -13.86 18.49
CA PRO A 10 14.39 -15.31 18.44
C PRO A 10 15.85 -15.66 18.22
N LYS A 11 16.44 -16.42 19.14
CA LYS A 11 17.88 -16.79 19.15
C LYS A 11 18.27 -17.82 18.09
N SER A 12 17.30 -18.46 17.39
CA SER A 12 17.57 -19.45 16.35
C SER A 12 16.85 -19.14 15.05
N ILE A 13 17.42 -19.54 13.92
CA ILE A 13 16.82 -19.38 12.59
C ILE A 13 15.41 -20.00 12.54
N LYS A 14 15.22 -21.19 13.13
CA LYS A 14 13.92 -21.86 13.21
C LYS A 14 12.88 -20.98 13.95
N ALA A 15 13.28 -20.36 15.04
CA ALA A 15 12.39 -19.49 15.80
C ALA A 15 12.05 -18.20 15.05
N GLN A 16 12.99 -17.62 14.28
CA GLN A 16 12.75 -16.48 13.41
C GLN A 16 11.76 -16.82 12.29
N ILE A 17 11.93 -17.97 11.64
CA ILE A 17 11.00 -18.45 10.61
C ILE A 17 9.60 -18.64 11.19
N THR A 18 9.47 -19.27 12.35
CA THR A 18 8.16 -19.50 12.99
C THR A 18 7.49 -18.16 13.32
N ARG A 19 8.23 -17.22 13.91
CA ARG A 19 7.72 -15.88 14.23
C ARG A 19 7.26 -15.12 12.97
N ALA A 20 8.05 -15.15 11.91
CA ALA A 20 7.70 -14.56 10.63
C ALA A 20 6.44 -15.19 10.02
N SER A 21 6.31 -16.52 10.08
CA SER A 21 5.11 -17.22 9.59
C SER A 21 3.85 -16.81 10.36
N LEU A 22 3.95 -16.57 11.67
CA LEU A 22 2.83 -16.07 12.48
C LEU A 22 2.43 -14.64 12.08
N VAL A 23 3.40 -13.75 11.80
CA VAL A 23 3.14 -12.39 11.32
C VAL A 23 2.44 -12.41 9.94
N VAL A 24 2.95 -13.23 9.01
CA VAL A 24 2.35 -13.39 7.68
C VAL A 24 0.92 -13.93 7.78
N ALA A 25 0.69 -14.92 8.64
CA ALA A 25 -0.65 -15.47 8.87
C ALA A 25 -1.60 -14.43 9.46
N ALA A 26 -1.15 -13.63 10.43
CA ALA A 26 -1.92 -12.55 11.03
C ALA A 26 -2.24 -11.45 10.01
N ALA A 27 -1.26 -11.07 9.18
CA ALA A 27 -1.44 -10.09 8.11
C ALA A 27 -2.49 -10.53 7.07
N ALA A 28 -2.47 -11.81 6.71
CA ALA A 28 -3.44 -12.40 5.77
C ALA A 28 -4.86 -12.45 6.38
N ILE A 29 -5.02 -12.88 7.65
CA ILE A 29 -6.32 -12.86 8.33
C ILE A 29 -6.85 -11.43 8.43
N MET A 30 -5.98 -10.47 8.78
CA MET A 30 -6.36 -9.06 8.88
C MET A 30 -6.84 -8.50 7.53
N GLN A 31 -6.25 -8.96 6.44
CA GLN A 31 -6.64 -8.55 5.08
C GLN A 31 -7.99 -9.16 4.66
N GLU A 32 -8.25 -10.40 5.02
CA GLU A 32 -9.44 -11.15 4.60
C GLU A 32 -10.66 -10.88 5.49
N GLU A 33 -10.43 -10.75 6.81
CA GLU A 33 -11.50 -10.78 7.82
C GLU A 33 -11.45 -9.58 8.78
N GLY A 34 -10.44 -8.70 8.65
CA GLY A 34 -10.24 -7.54 9.53
C GLY A 34 -9.44 -7.83 10.79
N PRO A 35 -9.06 -6.76 11.54
CA PRO A 35 -8.22 -6.89 12.74
C PRO A 35 -8.85 -7.69 13.86
N SER A 36 -10.17 -7.67 14.00
CA SER A 36 -10.92 -8.37 15.06
C SER A 36 -10.85 -9.90 14.92
N ALA A 37 -10.64 -10.44 13.72
CA ALA A 37 -10.48 -11.87 13.46
C ALA A 37 -9.08 -12.40 13.83
N VAL A 38 -8.12 -11.52 14.07
CA VAL A 38 -6.75 -11.89 14.47
C VAL A 38 -6.72 -12.29 15.93
N THR A 39 -6.65 -13.59 16.18
CA THR A 39 -6.52 -14.19 17.51
C THR A 39 -5.33 -15.16 17.52
N TYR A 40 -4.78 -15.49 18.70
CA TYR A 40 -3.73 -16.49 18.79
C TYR A 40 -4.13 -17.83 18.17
N ARG A 41 -5.41 -18.20 18.30
CA ARG A 41 -5.94 -19.45 17.75
C ARG A 41 -6.07 -19.41 16.24
N SER A 42 -6.64 -18.35 15.66
CA SER A 42 -6.80 -18.21 14.20
C SER A 42 -5.44 -18.14 13.50
N VAL A 43 -4.50 -17.37 14.07
CA VAL A 43 -3.15 -17.21 13.53
C VAL A 43 -2.36 -18.52 13.60
N ALA A 44 -2.38 -19.22 14.74
CA ALA A 44 -1.70 -20.51 14.89
C ALA A 44 -2.25 -21.56 13.92
N LYS A 45 -3.58 -21.62 13.76
CA LYS A 45 -4.24 -22.51 12.78
C LYS A 45 -3.77 -22.21 11.36
N ARG A 46 -3.74 -20.95 10.97
CA ARG A 46 -3.33 -20.52 9.62
C ARG A 46 -1.83 -20.76 9.37
N ALA A 47 -1.00 -20.53 10.37
CA ALA A 47 0.44 -20.78 10.32
C ALA A 47 0.84 -22.26 10.48
N ASN A 48 -0.15 -23.17 10.63
CA ASN A 48 0.05 -24.59 10.90
C ASN A 48 1.00 -24.83 12.09
N THR A 49 0.74 -24.17 13.21
CA THR A 49 1.53 -24.28 14.44
C THR A 49 0.62 -24.42 15.66
N ALA A 50 1.20 -24.72 16.83
CA ALA A 50 0.44 -24.79 18.07
C ALA A 50 0.03 -23.39 18.57
N ALA A 51 -1.17 -23.25 19.13
CA ALA A 51 -1.66 -21.98 19.68
C ALA A 51 -0.75 -21.41 20.77
N SER A 52 -0.09 -22.26 21.57
CA SER A 52 0.89 -21.88 22.56
C SER A 52 2.13 -21.18 21.96
N SER A 53 2.46 -21.48 20.69
CA SER A 53 3.59 -20.85 20.01
C SER A 53 3.35 -19.37 19.80
N THR A 54 2.12 -18.94 19.44
CA THR A 54 1.79 -17.52 19.21
C THR A 54 2.01 -16.72 20.50
N GLY A 55 1.50 -17.20 21.66
CA GLY A 55 1.71 -16.56 22.96
C GLY A 55 3.16 -16.61 23.47
N TYR A 56 4.01 -17.46 22.89
CA TYR A 56 5.44 -17.49 23.19
C TYR A 56 6.18 -16.35 22.45
N TYR A 57 5.80 -16.05 21.20
CA TYR A 57 6.50 -15.06 20.37
C TYR A 57 5.98 -13.64 20.49
N PHE A 58 4.75 -13.44 20.97
CA PHE A 58 4.13 -12.12 21.08
C PHE A 58 3.58 -11.92 22.49
N ASP A 59 3.94 -10.81 23.13
CA ASP A 59 3.52 -10.49 24.49
C ASP A 59 2.03 -10.17 24.57
N SER A 60 1.46 -9.67 23.47
CA SER A 60 0.03 -9.37 23.34
C SER A 60 -0.48 -9.54 21.91
N ILE A 61 -1.80 -9.65 21.77
CA ILE A 61 -2.43 -9.63 20.45
C ILE A 61 -2.22 -8.27 19.76
N SER A 62 -2.07 -7.21 20.54
CA SER A 62 -1.77 -5.86 20.04
C SER A 62 -0.40 -5.79 19.39
N ASP A 63 0.61 -6.48 19.94
CA ASP A 63 1.95 -6.53 19.34
C ASP A 63 1.92 -7.30 18.02
N LEU A 64 1.20 -8.42 17.99
CA LEU A 64 1.02 -9.19 16.76
C LEU A 64 0.28 -8.37 15.68
N LEU A 65 -0.77 -7.65 16.05
CA LEU A 65 -1.51 -6.75 15.14
C LEU A 65 -0.62 -5.61 14.62
N TYR A 66 0.22 -5.03 15.48
CA TYR A 66 1.16 -4.01 15.06
C TYR A 66 2.14 -4.57 14.00
N GLU A 67 2.72 -5.73 14.24
CA GLU A 67 3.67 -6.34 13.30
C GLU A 67 3.00 -6.81 12.00
N ALA A 68 1.78 -7.30 12.07
CA ALA A 68 0.98 -7.63 10.89
C ALA A 68 0.67 -6.38 10.04
N GLY A 69 0.29 -5.28 10.68
CA GLY A 69 0.08 -3.99 10.02
C GLY A 69 1.37 -3.43 9.40
N ASP A 70 2.48 -3.51 10.12
CA ASP A 70 3.80 -3.10 9.63
C ASP A 70 4.26 -3.97 8.45
N TYR A 71 3.98 -5.28 8.48
CA TYR A 71 4.23 -6.18 7.35
C TYR A 71 3.48 -5.75 6.08
N ASN A 72 2.18 -5.44 6.19
CA ASN A 72 1.38 -4.97 5.08
C ASN A 72 1.89 -3.63 4.54
N MET A 73 2.16 -2.67 5.40
CA MET A 73 2.72 -1.37 5.00
C MET A 73 4.06 -1.49 4.30
N ARG A 74 4.95 -2.36 4.79
CA ARG A 74 6.22 -2.64 4.11
C ARG A 74 6.03 -3.28 2.74
N SER A 75 5.02 -4.13 2.58
CA SER A 75 4.70 -4.73 1.29
C SER A 75 4.23 -3.68 0.28
N TRP A 76 3.36 -2.77 0.71
CA TRP A 76 2.88 -1.66 -0.13
C TRP A 76 3.99 -0.67 -0.47
N ALA A 77 4.81 -0.30 0.52
CA ALA A 77 5.94 0.58 0.30
C ALA A 77 6.97 -0.02 -0.69
N ARG A 78 7.32 -1.30 -0.55
CA ARG A 78 8.24 -1.97 -1.50
C ARG A 78 7.72 -1.98 -2.93
N ARG A 79 6.40 -2.16 -3.13
CA ARG A 79 5.81 -2.07 -4.46
C ARG A 79 5.97 -0.67 -5.04
N ALA A 80 5.64 0.35 -4.27
CA ALA A 80 5.79 1.75 -4.69
C ALA A 80 7.26 2.12 -4.95
N GLU A 81 8.18 1.63 -4.11
CA GLU A 81 9.62 1.80 -4.29
C GLU A 81 10.10 1.16 -5.60
N SER A 82 9.66 -0.08 -5.91
CA SER A 82 9.99 -0.73 -7.18
C SER A 82 9.52 0.07 -8.38
N VAL A 83 8.29 0.61 -8.35
CA VAL A 83 7.78 1.47 -9.43
C VAL A 83 8.55 2.78 -9.54
N ALA A 84 8.96 3.36 -8.40
CA ALA A 84 9.78 4.57 -8.41
C ALA A 84 11.19 4.30 -8.99
N ASP A 85 11.79 3.15 -8.69
CA ASP A 85 13.07 2.72 -9.27
C ASP A 85 12.94 2.55 -10.79
N GLU A 86 11.87 1.89 -11.26
CA GLU A 86 11.56 1.77 -12.70
C GLU A 86 11.40 3.14 -13.37
N ALA A 87 10.69 4.07 -12.75
CA ALA A 87 10.50 5.43 -13.27
C ALA A 87 11.82 6.21 -13.36
N GLU A 88 12.77 5.99 -12.45
CA GLU A 88 14.09 6.61 -12.49
C GLU A 88 14.97 6.07 -13.63
N GLU A 89 14.79 4.82 -14.01
CA GLU A 89 15.49 4.18 -15.16
C GLU A 89 14.89 4.60 -16.51
N MET A 90 13.61 5.01 -16.56
CA MET A 90 12.97 5.51 -17.78
C MET A 90 13.48 6.91 -18.14
N ASP A 91 13.46 7.28 -19.43
CA ASP A 91 13.60 8.68 -19.81
C ASP A 91 12.38 9.51 -19.39
N VAL A 92 12.56 10.84 -19.24
CA VAL A 92 11.51 11.72 -18.70
C VAL A 92 10.27 11.77 -19.59
N ALA A 93 10.43 11.67 -20.93
CA ALA A 93 9.28 11.69 -21.84
C ALA A 93 8.43 10.45 -21.66
N SER A 94 9.06 9.28 -21.60
CA SER A 94 8.38 8.01 -21.29
C SER A 94 7.71 8.01 -19.91
N CYS A 95 8.35 8.57 -18.88
CA CYS A 95 7.72 8.73 -17.57
C CYS A 95 6.42 9.57 -17.63
N ARG A 96 6.44 10.64 -18.42
CA ARG A 96 5.29 11.53 -18.60
C ARG A 96 4.15 10.86 -19.35
N GLU A 97 4.48 10.09 -20.37
CA GLU A 97 3.51 9.31 -21.14
C GLU A 97 2.81 8.27 -20.28
N HIS A 98 3.57 7.59 -19.39
CA HIS A 98 3.07 6.50 -18.54
C HIS A 98 2.72 6.92 -17.12
N VAL A 99 2.60 8.22 -16.81
CA VAL A 99 2.42 8.73 -15.45
C VAL A 99 1.22 8.13 -14.72
N VAL A 100 0.12 7.91 -15.42
CA VAL A 100 -1.09 7.32 -14.85
C VAL A 100 -0.84 5.86 -14.44
N ASP A 101 -0.14 5.10 -15.27
CA ASP A 101 0.20 3.71 -14.98
C ASP A 101 1.19 3.59 -13.82
N LEU A 102 2.18 4.48 -13.76
CA LEU A 102 3.14 4.56 -12.66
C LEU A 102 2.42 4.82 -11.34
N PHE A 103 1.53 5.82 -11.27
CA PHE A 103 0.78 6.09 -10.04
C PHE A 103 -0.16 4.95 -9.65
N LEU A 104 -0.87 4.36 -10.61
CA LEU A 104 -1.73 3.20 -10.32
C LEU A 104 -0.93 2.03 -9.78
N SER A 105 0.16 1.65 -10.46
CA SER A 105 1.00 0.52 -10.06
C SER A 105 1.65 0.73 -8.69
N ALA A 106 2.02 1.97 -8.35
CA ALA A 106 2.57 2.31 -7.04
C ALA A 106 1.52 2.28 -5.92
N CYS A 107 0.30 2.78 -6.18
CA CYS A 107 -0.73 2.95 -5.16
C CYS A 107 -1.65 1.73 -4.99
N MET A 108 -1.92 0.97 -6.07
CA MET A 108 -2.91 -0.11 -6.06
C MET A 108 -2.28 -1.50 -6.18
N PRO A 109 -2.91 -2.57 -5.64
CA PRO A 109 -2.55 -3.93 -5.98
C PRO A 109 -2.70 -4.18 -7.48
N ALA A 110 -1.77 -4.93 -8.07
CA ALA A 110 -1.84 -5.28 -9.51
C ALA A 110 -3.04 -6.17 -9.85
N ASP A 111 -3.43 -7.03 -8.92
CA ASP A 111 -4.58 -7.93 -9.10
C ASP A 111 -5.89 -7.21 -8.80
N THR A 112 -6.76 -7.13 -9.79
CA THR A 112 -8.10 -6.53 -9.67
C THR A 112 -9.00 -7.23 -8.65
N GLY A 113 -8.81 -8.54 -8.42
CA GLY A 113 -9.55 -9.34 -7.44
C GLY A 113 -9.22 -8.98 -5.99
N THR A 114 -8.07 -8.34 -5.73
CA THR A 114 -7.63 -7.96 -4.38
C THR A 114 -7.96 -6.52 -4.00
N ALA A 115 -8.53 -5.73 -4.91
CA ALA A 115 -8.81 -4.31 -4.66
C ALA A 115 -9.83 -4.12 -3.51
N ALA A 116 -10.98 -4.77 -3.56
CA ALA A 116 -12.00 -4.64 -2.51
C ALA A 116 -11.49 -5.08 -1.12
N PRO A 117 -10.87 -6.25 -0.93
CA PRO A 117 -10.25 -6.63 0.33
C PRO A 117 -9.19 -5.63 0.81
N HIS A 118 -8.39 -5.07 -0.09
CA HIS A 118 -7.38 -4.06 0.25
C HIS A 118 -8.01 -2.81 0.87
N TYR A 119 -9.06 -2.25 0.25
CA TYR A 119 -9.71 -1.05 0.77
C TYR A 119 -10.55 -1.33 2.01
N MET A 120 -11.17 -2.50 2.12
CA MET A 120 -11.83 -2.92 3.35
C MET A 120 -10.84 -3.01 4.52
N GLN A 121 -9.65 -3.54 4.30
CA GLN A 121 -8.58 -3.59 5.29
C GLN A 121 -8.13 -2.19 5.73
N LEU A 122 -8.01 -1.22 4.81
CA LEU A 122 -7.66 0.16 5.15
C LEU A 122 -8.70 0.80 6.07
N LEU A 123 -9.98 0.60 5.77
CA LEU A 123 -11.08 1.12 6.60
C LEU A 123 -11.12 0.44 7.97
N ALA A 124 -11.01 -0.90 8.01
CA ALA A 124 -11.00 -1.68 9.24
C ALA A 124 -9.78 -1.42 10.14
N ALA A 125 -8.71 -0.81 9.61
CA ALA A 125 -7.53 -0.45 10.41
C ALA A 125 -7.89 0.44 11.62
N SER A 126 -8.95 1.26 11.51
CA SER A 126 -9.44 2.12 12.60
C SER A 126 -9.96 1.35 13.83
N GLU A 127 -10.32 0.08 13.68
CA GLU A 127 -10.76 -0.79 14.77
C GLU A 127 -9.63 -1.18 15.73
N SER A 128 -8.36 -0.96 15.33
CA SER A 128 -7.20 -1.32 16.13
C SER A 128 -6.16 -0.20 16.20
N GLY A 129 -5.95 0.34 17.39
CA GLY A 129 -4.92 1.35 17.62
C GLY A 129 -3.50 0.86 17.27
N ALA A 130 -3.23 -0.44 17.38
CA ALA A 130 -1.96 -1.04 17.00
C ALA A 130 -1.76 -1.01 15.48
N VAL A 131 -2.78 -1.38 14.70
CA VAL A 131 -2.75 -1.34 13.23
C VAL A 131 -2.64 0.11 12.73
N THR A 132 -3.43 1.02 13.29
CA THR A 132 -3.37 2.46 12.98
C THR A 132 -1.96 3.02 13.22
N LYS A 133 -1.32 2.64 14.34
CA LYS A 133 0.05 3.06 14.65
C LYS A 133 1.05 2.52 13.63
N ALA A 134 0.94 1.25 13.23
CA ALA A 134 1.79 0.63 12.22
C ALA A 134 1.64 1.30 10.85
N TYR A 135 0.41 1.55 10.41
CA TYR A 135 0.12 2.21 9.13
C TYR A 135 0.66 3.65 9.10
N ARG A 136 0.49 4.40 10.19
CA ARG A 136 1.05 5.75 10.30
C ARG A 136 2.58 5.75 10.22
N ALA A 137 3.24 4.81 10.89
CA ALA A 137 4.69 4.70 10.87
C ALA A 137 5.24 4.30 9.48
N GLY A 138 4.57 3.36 8.80
CA GLY A 138 4.99 2.87 7.49
C GLY A 138 4.70 3.82 6.34
N ARG A 139 3.78 4.79 6.52
CA ARG A 139 3.38 5.74 5.47
C ARG A 139 4.54 6.57 4.91
N ILE A 140 5.55 6.86 5.73
CA ILE A 140 6.70 7.70 5.34
C ILE A 140 7.42 7.12 4.09
N ARG A 141 7.61 5.80 4.04
CA ARG A 141 8.27 5.15 2.89
C ARG A 141 7.41 5.19 1.63
N LEU A 142 6.11 4.96 1.77
CA LEU A 142 5.16 5.03 0.67
C LEU A 142 5.10 6.45 0.09
N ASP A 143 4.95 7.46 0.97
CA ASP A 143 4.94 8.87 0.56
C ASP A 143 6.25 9.26 -0.15
N ALA A 144 7.40 8.79 0.33
CA ALA A 144 8.70 9.04 -0.32
C ALA A 144 8.80 8.42 -1.72
N ALA A 145 8.33 7.18 -1.90
CA ALA A 145 8.35 6.53 -3.21
C ALA A 145 7.45 7.25 -4.24
N ILE A 146 6.24 7.64 -3.84
CA ILE A 146 5.35 8.43 -4.71
C ILE A 146 5.96 9.80 -5.01
N GLY A 147 6.65 10.43 -4.04
CA GLY A 147 7.38 11.70 -4.22
C GLY A 147 8.44 11.61 -5.32
N ARG A 148 9.20 10.51 -5.38
CA ARG A 148 10.20 10.27 -6.44
C ARG A 148 9.56 10.23 -7.83
N ILE A 149 8.39 9.59 -7.97
CA ILE A 149 7.66 9.57 -9.26
C ILE A 149 7.19 10.98 -9.63
N ILE A 150 6.63 11.74 -8.68
CA ILE A 150 6.20 13.13 -8.88
C ILE A 150 7.37 14.00 -9.37
N GLU A 151 8.53 13.89 -8.70
CA GLU A 151 9.75 14.61 -9.06
C GLU A 151 10.27 14.21 -10.45
N ARG A 152 10.28 12.90 -10.76
CA ARG A 152 10.73 12.39 -12.05
C ARG A 152 9.90 12.89 -13.22
N VAL A 153 8.57 12.96 -13.06
CA VAL A 153 7.64 13.52 -14.05
C VAL A 153 7.79 15.05 -14.15
N GLY A 154 8.17 15.72 -13.06
CA GLY A 154 8.31 17.16 -12.95
C GLY A 154 7.02 17.89 -12.56
N LEU A 155 6.08 17.18 -11.93
CA LEU A 155 4.84 17.79 -11.42
C LEU A 155 5.14 18.75 -10.26
N LYS A 156 4.52 19.94 -10.28
CA LYS A 156 4.66 20.97 -9.25
C LYS A 156 3.39 21.06 -8.41
N ASP A 157 3.57 21.48 -7.15
CA ASP A 157 2.46 21.74 -6.22
C ASP A 157 1.57 20.51 -5.96
N VAL A 158 2.13 19.31 -6.10
CA VAL A 158 1.47 18.02 -5.87
C VAL A 158 2.16 17.29 -4.73
N THR A 159 1.38 16.78 -3.79
CA THR A 159 1.91 15.98 -2.69
C THR A 159 1.64 14.49 -2.91
N PRO A 160 2.51 13.58 -2.43
CA PRO A 160 2.24 12.15 -2.45
C PRO A 160 0.88 11.77 -1.84
N ARG A 161 0.50 12.45 -0.76
CA ARG A 161 -0.79 12.23 -0.08
C ARG A 161 -1.98 12.55 -0.95
N PHE A 162 -1.89 13.57 -1.80
CA PHE A 162 -2.95 13.91 -2.74
C PHE A 162 -3.14 12.78 -3.76
N VAL A 163 -2.06 12.31 -4.38
CA VAL A 163 -2.11 11.22 -5.37
C VAL A 163 -2.72 9.96 -4.76
N ILE A 164 -2.25 9.57 -3.58
CA ILE A 164 -2.76 8.39 -2.88
C ILE A 164 -4.24 8.56 -2.53
N ALA A 165 -4.63 9.72 -2.00
CA ALA A 165 -6.04 9.98 -1.63
C ALA A 165 -6.96 9.99 -2.86
N LEU A 166 -6.49 10.47 -4.02
CA LEU A 166 -7.24 10.43 -5.26
C LEU A 166 -7.50 8.98 -5.71
N VAL A 167 -6.45 8.15 -5.70
CA VAL A 167 -6.54 6.72 -6.05
C VAL A 167 -7.42 5.96 -5.08
N ASP A 168 -7.19 6.13 -3.77
CA ASP A 168 -7.96 5.45 -2.73
C ASP A 168 -9.44 5.84 -2.78
N GLY A 169 -9.75 7.13 -2.93
CA GLY A 169 -11.12 7.64 -3.04
C GLY A 169 -11.83 7.11 -4.28
N ALA A 170 -11.16 7.13 -5.42
CA ALA A 170 -11.67 6.60 -6.68
C ALA A 170 -12.00 5.10 -6.58
N ALA A 171 -11.08 4.34 -5.99
CA ALA A 171 -11.24 2.90 -5.82
C ALA A 171 -12.36 2.53 -4.85
N VAL A 172 -12.46 3.22 -3.70
CA VAL A 172 -13.54 3.00 -2.72
C VAL A 172 -14.91 3.32 -3.34
N SER A 173 -15.03 4.44 -4.06
CA SER A 173 -16.27 4.80 -4.78
C SER A 173 -16.64 3.72 -5.79
N ALA A 174 -15.72 3.30 -6.65
CA ALA A 174 -15.97 2.26 -7.64
C ALA A 174 -16.41 0.94 -7.02
N VAL A 175 -15.73 0.48 -5.95
CA VAL A 175 -16.12 -0.75 -5.24
C VAL A 175 -17.52 -0.64 -4.66
N SER A 176 -17.89 0.51 -4.08
CA SER A 176 -19.23 0.73 -3.51
C SER A 176 -20.35 0.75 -4.57
N GLU A 177 -20.01 1.09 -5.82
CA GLU A 177 -20.92 1.14 -6.95
C GLU A 177 -20.92 -0.15 -7.80
N GLY A 178 -20.10 -1.16 -7.41
CA GLY A 178 -19.95 -2.41 -8.16
C GLY A 178 -19.13 -2.27 -9.45
N GLU A 179 -18.30 -1.22 -9.55
CA GLU A 179 -17.46 -0.94 -10.69
C GLU A 179 -15.99 -1.35 -10.48
N SER A 180 -15.20 -1.26 -11.56
CA SER A 180 -13.76 -1.54 -11.52
C SER A 180 -12.99 -0.41 -10.82
N ALA A 181 -12.37 -0.72 -9.67
CA ALA A 181 -11.52 0.19 -8.93
C ALA A 181 -10.36 0.72 -9.78
N HIS A 182 -9.70 -0.15 -10.56
CA HIS A 182 -8.58 0.23 -11.43
C HIS A 182 -9.02 1.18 -12.55
N ARG A 183 -10.15 0.90 -13.20
CA ARG A 183 -10.66 1.76 -14.26
C ARG A 183 -11.00 3.14 -13.72
N ARG A 184 -11.79 3.22 -12.63
CA ARG A 184 -12.18 4.49 -12.02
C ARG A 184 -10.97 5.30 -11.55
N ALA A 185 -10.00 4.65 -10.93
CA ALA A 185 -8.77 5.33 -10.49
C ALA A 185 -7.94 5.83 -11.67
N ARG A 186 -7.82 5.03 -12.75
CA ARG A 186 -7.15 5.43 -14.00
C ARG A 186 -7.81 6.68 -14.61
N ASP A 187 -9.13 6.65 -14.75
CA ASP A 187 -9.89 7.73 -15.40
C ASP A 187 -9.73 9.05 -14.61
N LEU A 188 -9.89 9.01 -13.28
CA LEU A 188 -9.73 10.19 -12.43
C LEU A 188 -8.28 10.69 -12.35
N LEU A 189 -7.30 9.79 -12.33
CA LEU A 189 -5.90 10.20 -12.44
C LEU A 189 -5.62 10.91 -13.76
N ALA A 190 -6.08 10.36 -14.87
CA ALA A 190 -5.91 10.94 -16.20
C ALA A 190 -6.60 12.30 -16.31
N GLU A 191 -7.85 12.39 -15.83
CA GLU A 191 -8.63 13.63 -15.80
C GLU A 191 -7.91 14.74 -15.00
N TRP A 192 -7.23 14.39 -13.94
CA TRP A 192 -6.49 15.34 -13.14
C TRP A 192 -5.09 15.64 -13.72
N VAL A 193 -4.28 14.60 -14.02
CA VAL A 193 -2.86 14.80 -14.28
C VAL A 193 -2.56 15.44 -15.63
N TYR A 194 -3.27 15.05 -16.69
CA TYR A 194 -3.00 15.59 -18.03
C TYR A 194 -3.27 17.08 -18.17
N PRO A 195 -4.36 17.66 -17.63
CA PRO A 195 -4.54 19.12 -17.61
C PRO A 195 -3.44 19.85 -16.83
N VAL A 196 -2.99 19.29 -15.68
CA VAL A 196 -1.89 19.84 -14.91
C VAL A 196 -0.60 19.84 -15.72
N MET A 197 -0.29 18.71 -16.39
CA MET A 197 0.93 18.58 -17.19
C MET A 197 0.93 19.53 -18.42
N ARG A 198 -0.23 19.74 -19.07
CA ARG A 198 -0.36 20.73 -20.15
C ARG A 198 -0.12 22.15 -19.63
N ARG A 199 -0.77 22.52 -18.53
CA ARG A 199 -0.59 23.83 -17.89
C ARG A 199 0.88 24.09 -17.56
N ASP A 200 1.60 23.07 -17.09
CA ASP A 200 2.99 23.19 -16.64
C ASP A 200 4.01 22.99 -17.77
N GLY A 201 3.55 22.83 -19.04
CA GLY A 201 4.41 22.64 -20.22
C GLY A 201 5.18 21.33 -20.23
N LEU A 202 4.67 20.29 -19.55
CA LEU A 202 5.31 18.99 -19.41
C LEU A 202 4.95 18.01 -20.53
N LEU A 203 3.89 18.27 -21.30
CA LEU A 203 3.50 17.52 -22.47
C LEU A 203 3.89 18.32 -23.71
N ALA A 204 4.33 17.61 -24.78
CA ALA A 204 4.50 18.22 -26.09
C ALA A 204 3.15 18.79 -26.56
N GLU A 205 3.16 20.00 -27.13
CA GLU A 205 1.98 20.51 -27.84
C GLU A 205 1.65 19.54 -28.98
N GLU A 206 0.42 19.04 -29.03
CA GLU A 206 -0.07 18.39 -30.24
C GLU A 206 0.04 19.41 -31.37
N HIS A 207 1.00 19.18 -32.25
CA HIS A 207 1.07 19.94 -33.50
C HIS A 207 -0.24 19.68 -34.22
N GLY A 208 -1.17 20.63 -34.10
CA GLY A 208 -2.38 20.63 -34.87
C GLY A 208 -1.97 20.41 -36.32
N SER A 209 -2.38 19.28 -36.89
CA SER A 209 -2.31 19.03 -38.31
C SER A 209 -3.15 20.13 -38.96
N GLY A 210 -2.50 21.27 -39.22
CA GLY A 210 -3.05 22.32 -40.01
C GLY A 210 -3.41 21.74 -41.38
N ASN A 211 -4.70 21.55 -41.59
CA ASN A 211 -5.26 21.44 -42.93
C ASN A 211 -4.83 22.70 -43.71
N GLY A 212 -3.73 22.58 -44.40
CA GLY A 212 -3.41 23.45 -45.52
C GLY A 212 -4.20 23.00 -46.73
N ASN A 213 -5.14 23.76 -47.00
CA ASN A 213 -5.89 24.01 -48.27
C ASN A 213 -5.45 23.19 -49.51
#